data_802c92bd8ac4dde0b85e41b2977639c7
#
_entry.id   802c92bd8ac4dde0b85e41b2977639c7
#
_cell.length_a   1.000
_cell.length_b   1.000
_cell.length_c   1.000
_cell.angle_alpha   90.00
_cell.angle_beta   90.00
_cell.angle_gamma   90.00
#
_symmetry.space_group_name_H-M   'P 1'
#
loop_
_entity.id
_entity.type
_entity.pdbx_description
1 polymer ?
#
loop_
_entity_poly.entity_id
_entity_poly.type
_entity_poly.pdbx_seq_one_letter_code
_entity_poly.pdbx_strand_id
1 'polypeptide(L)'
;NPRVSRSSALASKATGFPIAKVAALLAVGYTLDELKNDITDGKTPASFEPTIDYVVTKIPRFNFEKFPETDSRLTTQMKSVGEVMAIGRNFQESFQKAIRSMENGLNGLSSILKKNEGNGALKLELSTPGEKRLWFIADAFRKGWTMEEVFVSCKVDYWFLHQIKDIVDDEKIIQNSKLEQIDANTLKSYKKKGFSDARIADLLEVDEQSVREHRYKLNVHPVFKRVDSCAAEFDSTTNYLYSTYEEFNESEVSNNKKIEIGRASCRERV
;
A
#
# COMPACT_ATOMS: atom_id res chain seq x y z
N ASN A 1 1.43 -7.74 -20.53
CA ASN A 1 2.83 -7.46 -20.79
C ASN A 1 3.46 -8.71 -21.42
N PRO A 2 3.98 -8.65 -22.64
CA PRO A 2 4.50 -9.84 -23.33
C PRO A 2 5.87 -10.32 -22.83
N ARG A 3 6.40 -9.75 -21.75
CA ARG A 3 7.71 -10.11 -21.18
C ARG A 3 7.62 -10.30 -19.66
N VAL A 4 8.50 -11.13 -19.13
CA VAL A 4 8.77 -11.19 -17.70
C VAL A 4 9.55 -9.92 -17.31
N SER A 5 9.01 -9.13 -16.41
CA SER A 5 9.57 -7.83 -16.00
C SER A 5 9.67 -7.75 -14.48
N ARG A 6 10.18 -6.64 -13.96
CA ARG A 6 10.19 -6.37 -12.51
C ARG A 6 8.78 -6.44 -11.90
N SER A 7 7.76 -5.98 -12.62
CA SER A 7 6.37 -6.11 -12.19
C SER A 7 5.92 -7.57 -12.05
N SER A 8 6.46 -8.49 -12.87
CA SER A 8 6.17 -9.93 -12.73
C SER A 8 6.73 -10.49 -11.42
N ALA A 9 7.89 -10.03 -10.97
CA ALA A 9 8.44 -10.43 -9.67
C ALA A 9 7.58 -9.94 -8.50
N LEU A 10 7.01 -8.73 -8.57
CA LEU A 10 6.05 -8.24 -7.59
C LEU A 10 4.74 -9.03 -7.63
N ALA A 11 4.22 -9.34 -8.82
CA ALA A 11 3.02 -10.17 -8.97
C ALA A 11 3.25 -11.58 -8.40
N SER A 12 4.43 -12.17 -8.59
CA SER A 12 4.79 -13.46 -7.97
C SER A 12 4.72 -13.40 -6.45
N LYS A 13 5.21 -12.34 -5.83
CA LYS A 13 5.11 -12.15 -4.37
C LYS A 13 3.68 -11.89 -3.91
N ALA A 14 2.91 -11.15 -4.71
CA ALA A 14 1.53 -10.78 -4.40
C ALA A 14 0.55 -11.96 -4.49
N THR A 15 0.88 -12.99 -5.26
CA THR A 15 0.01 -14.16 -5.48
C THR A 15 0.60 -15.45 -4.94
N GLY A 16 1.90 -15.48 -4.63
CA GLY A 16 2.62 -16.73 -4.37
C GLY A 16 2.96 -17.55 -5.62
N PHE A 17 2.48 -17.13 -6.81
CA PHE A 17 2.65 -17.85 -8.05
C PHE A 17 4.02 -17.59 -8.69
N PRO A 18 4.83 -18.62 -9.01
CA PRO A 18 6.20 -18.48 -9.49
C PRO A 18 6.25 -18.15 -10.98
N ILE A 19 5.87 -16.93 -11.37
CA ILE A 19 5.72 -16.49 -12.77
C ILE A 19 6.98 -16.77 -13.60
N ALA A 20 8.17 -16.50 -13.08
CA ALA A 20 9.42 -16.71 -13.83
C ALA A 20 9.68 -18.19 -14.13
N LYS A 21 9.44 -19.08 -13.16
CA LYS A 21 9.56 -20.55 -13.35
C LYS A 21 8.58 -21.03 -14.42
N VAL A 22 7.31 -20.64 -14.29
CA VAL A 22 6.27 -21.03 -15.24
C VAL A 22 6.58 -20.49 -16.64
N ALA A 23 6.98 -19.20 -16.76
CA ALA A 23 7.36 -18.62 -18.05
C ALA A 23 8.53 -19.36 -18.72
N ALA A 24 9.52 -19.80 -17.95
CA ALA A 24 10.63 -20.60 -18.48
C ALA A 24 10.18 -21.96 -19.02
N LEU A 25 9.26 -22.63 -18.31
CA LEU A 25 8.71 -23.93 -18.74
C LEU A 25 7.84 -23.79 -20.00
N LEU A 26 7.01 -22.74 -20.07
CA LEU A 26 6.24 -22.43 -21.27
C LEU A 26 7.15 -22.16 -22.49
N ALA A 27 8.29 -21.50 -22.28
CA ALA A 27 9.24 -21.20 -23.35
C ALA A 27 9.91 -22.45 -23.96
N VAL A 28 9.95 -23.57 -23.23
CA VAL A 28 10.48 -24.85 -23.72
C VAL A 28 9.38 -25.84 -24.16
N GLY A 29 8.11 -25.38 -24.24
CA GLY A 29 7.03 -26.10 -24.91
C GLY A 29 5.97 -26.70 -23.99
N TYR A 30 6.06 -26.56 -22.67
CA TYR A 30 4.97 -26.94 -21.76
C TYR A 30 3.76 -26.01 -21.90
N THR A 31 2.59 -26.52 -21.59
CA THR A 31 1.35 -25.74 -21.48
C THR A 31 0.98 -25.52 -20.02
N LEU A 32 0.12 -24.51 -19.73
CA LEU A 32 -0.33 -24.25 -18.36
C LEU A 32 -1.09 -25.40 -17.72
N ASP A 33 -1.77 -26.22 -18.53
CA ASP A 33 -2.55 -27.38 -18.06
C ASP A 33 -1.65 -28.56 -17.68
N GLU A 34 -0.47 -28.65 -18.29
CA GLU A 34 0.53 -29.67 -17.98
C GLU A 34 1.34 -29.38 -16.73
N LEU A 35 1.43 -28.05 -16.37
CA LEU A 35 2.20 -27.59 -15.22
C LEU A 35 1.35 -27.67 -13.95
N LYS A 36 1.99 -28.09 -12.86
CA LYS A 36 1.36 -28.11 -11.54
C LYS A 36 1.44 -26.71 -10.90
N ASN A 37 0.41 -26.35 -10.17
CA ASN A 37 0.36 -25.11 -9.40
C ASN A 37 1.11 -25.27 -8.07
N ASP A 38 2.22 -24.55 -7.90
CA ASP A 38 3.03 -24.63 -6.69
C ASP A 38 2.28 -24.10 -5.44
N ILE A 39 1.29 -23.19 -5.62
CA ILE A 39 0.51 -22.63 -4.50
C ILE A 39 -0.34 -23.71 -3.83
N THR A 40 -0.90 -24.61 -4.61
CA THR A 40 -1.79 -25.69 -4.15
C THR A 40 -1.06 -27.01 -3.92
N ASP A 41 0.28 -26.97 -3.84
CA ASP A 41 1.11 -28.19 -3.77
C ASP A 41 0.80 -29.21 -4.91
N GLY A 42 0.54 -28.68 -6.09
CA GLY A 42 0.26 -29.47 -7.28
C GLY A 42 -1.14 -30.09 -7.36
N LYS A 43 -2.06 -29.73 -6.47
CA LYS A 43 -3.46 -30.22 -6.49
C LYS A 43 -4.26 -29.67 -7.67
N THR A 44 -3.87 -28.51 -8.19
CA THR A 44 -4.47 -27.88 -9.37
C THR A 44 -3.43 -27.66 -10.46
N PRO A 45 -3.83 -27.49 -11.74
CA PRO A 45 -2.91 -27.07 -12.80
C PRO A 45 -2.55 -25.59 -12.65
N ALA A 46 -1.47 -25.17 -13.33
CA ALA A 46 -1.04 -23.77 -13.34
C ALA A 46 -2.01 -22.84 -14.08
N SER A 47 -2.96 -23.36 -14.82
CA SER A 47 -4.08 -22.64 -15.44
C SER A 47 -5.19 -22.25 -14.45
N PHE A 48 -5.12 -22.71 -13.19
CA PHE A 48 -6.08 -22.32 -12.15
C PHE A 48 -6.03 -20.82 -11.91
N GLU A 49 -7.19 -20.14 -12.00
CA GLU A 49 -7.29 -18.70 -11.78
C GLU A 49 -7.18 -18.39 -10.29
N PRO A 50 -6.30 -17.45 -9.89
CA PRO A 50 -6.17 -17.05 -8.50
C PRO A 50 -7.42 -16.29 -8.01
N THR A 51 -7.87 -16.63 -6.82
CA THR A 51 -8.91 -15.91 -6.08
C THR A 51 -8.28 -15.31 -4.82
N ILE A 52 -8.30 -13.99 -4.70
CA ILE A 52 -7.67 -13.27 -3.59
C ILE A 52 -8.71 -12.54 -2.75
N ASP A 53 -8.51 -12.51 -1.44
CA ASP A 53 -9.35 -11.81 -0.46
C ASP A 53 -8.61 -10.62 0.17
N TYR A 54 -7.54 -10.17 -0.44
CA TYR A 54 -6.74 -9.00 -0.05
C TYR A 54 -6.52 -8.07 -1.24
N VAL A 55 -6.08 -6.86 -0.97
CA VAL A 55 -5.80 -5.84 -1.99
C VAL A 55 -4.30 -5.59 -2.07
N VAL A 56 -3.79 -5.55 -3.30
CA VAL A 56 -2.39 -5.23 -3.59
C VAL A 56 -2.33 -3.87 -4.28
N THR A 57 -1.66 -2.91 -3.65
CA THR A 57 -1.40 -1.60 -4.23
C THR A 57 0.05 -1.49 -4.65
N LYS A 58 0.26 -1.09 -5.90
CA LYS A 58 1.56 -0.80 -6.49
C LYS A 58 1.65 0.68 -6.84
N ILE A 59 2.71 1.35 -6.38
CA ILE A 59 2.98 2.75 -6.73
C ILE A 59 4.36 2.84 -7.39
N PRO A 60 4.49 3.47 -8.57
CA PRO A 60 5.77 3.72 -9.19
C PRO A 60 6.56 4.76 -8.40
N ARG A 61 7.89 4.58 -8.32
CA ARG A 61 8.80 5.55 -7.72
C ARG A 61 9.55 6.29 -8.81
N PHE A 62 9.73 7.60 -8.58
CA PHE A 62 10.50 8.51 -9.42
C PHE A 62 11.67 9.08 -8.62
N ASN A 63 12.70 9.59 -9.28
CA ASN A 63 13.85 10.23 -8.65
C ASN A 63 14.08 11.65 -9.23
N PHE A 64 12.99 12.37 -9.48
CA PHE A 64 13.10 13.74 -10.02
C PHE A 64 13.87 14.67 -9.08
N GLU A 65 13.83 14.39 -7.77
CA GLU A 65 14.60 15.12 -6.77
C GLU A 65 16.13 15.03 -6.98
N LYS A 66 16.61 13.98 -7.65
CA LYS A 66 18.03 13.79 -7.99
C LYS A 66 18.40 14.36 -9.36
N PHE A 67 17.41 14.65 -10.18
CA PHE A 67 17.56 15.14 -11.54
C PHE A 67 16.65 16.35 -11.78
N PRO A 68 16.95 17.52 -11.17
CA PRO A 68 16.03 18.68 -11.16
C PRO A 68 15.80 19.30 -12.55
N GLU A 69 16.70 19.06 -13.51
CA GLU A 69 16.54 19.53 -14.88
C GLU A 69 15.61 18.63 -15.74
N THR A 70 15.21 17.46 -15.20
CA THR A 70 14.35 16.54 -15.91
C THR A 70 12.89 16.99 -15.82
N ASP A 71 12.19 16.99 -16.96
CA ASP A 71 10.75 17.22 -16.97
C ASP A 71 10.02 16.16 -16.11
N SER A 72 9.43 16.59 -15.00
CA SER A 72 8.72 15.75 -14.03
C SER A 72 7.30 15.38 -14.48
N ARG A 73 6.81 15.95 -15.57
CA ARG A 73 5.50 15.63 -16.12
C ARG A 73 5.47 14.19 -16.64
N LEU A 74 4.49 13.42 -16.20
CA LEU A 74 4.30 12.06 -16.67
C LEU A 74 3.62 12.05 -18.04
N THR A 75 4.18 11.30 -18.96
CA THR A 75 3.71 11.13 -20.34
C THR A 75 3.69 9.64 -20.69
N THR A 76 3.63 9.30 -21.97
CA THR A 76 3.76 7.91 -22.45
C THR A 76 5.16 7.33 -22.28
N GLN A 77 6.16 8.17 -22.04
CA GLN A 77 7.53 7.76 -21.77
C GLN A 77 7.66 7.22 -20.34
N MET A 78 8.35 6.09 -20.17
CA MET A 78 8.63 5.54 -18.86
C MET A 78 9.69 6.37 -18.12
N LYS A 79 9.30 7.00 -17.01
CA LYS A 79 10.18 7.83 -16.17
C LYS A 79 10.39 7.23 -14.77
N SER A 80 9.68 6.16 -14.42
CA SER A 80 9.84 5.50 -13.13
C SER A 80 11.16 4.73 -13.04
N VAL A 81 11.81 4.82 -11.89
CA VAL A 81 13.09 4.13 -11.60
C VAL A 81 12.90 2.88 -10.75
N GLY A 82 11.74 2.73 -10.15
CA GLY A 82 11.38 1.62 -9.29
C GLY A 82 9.89 1.61 -9.00
N GLU A 83 9.51 0.76 -8.08
CA GLU A 83 8.13 0.59 -7.66
C GLU A 83 8.08 0.03 -6.24
N VAL A 84 7.05 0.37 -5.50
CA VAL A 84 6.71 -0.20 -4.21
C VAL A 84 5.43 -1.01 -4.34
N MET A 85 5.28 -2.02 -3.49
CA MET A 85 4.07 -2.84 -3.39
C MET A 85 3.70 -3.01 -1.92
N ALA A 86 2.42 -2.93 -1.62
CA ALA A 86 1.90 -3.24 -0.30
C ALA A 86 0.62 -4.05 -0.40
N ILE A 87 0.40 -4.89 0.61
CA ILE A 87 -0.78 -5.75 0.73
C ILE A 87 -1.57 -5.33 1.96
N GLY A 88 -2.89 -5.30 1.83
CA GLY A 88 -3.83 -5.01 2.91
C GLY A 88 -5.16 -5.73 2.69
N ARG A 89 -6.05 -5.72 3.70
CA ARG A 89 -7.39 -6.31 3.58
C ARG A 89 -8.35 -5.46 2.76
N ASN A 90 -8.03 -4.16 2.65
CA ASN A 90 -8.79 -3.21 1.84
C ASN A 90 -7.84 -2.25 1.12
N PHE A 91 -8.41 -1.45 0.20
CA PHE A 91 -7.63 -0.52 -0.59
C PHE A 91 -6.94 0.55 0.26
N GLN A 92 -7.63 1.14 1.23
CA GLN A 92 -7.08 2.22 2.07
C GLN A 92 -5.86 1.74 2.85
N GLU A 93 -5.92 0.52 3.43
CA GLU A 93 -4.79 -0.09 4.12
C GLU A 93 -3.59 -0.30 3.19
N SER A 94 -3.80 -0.99 2.06
CA SER A 94 -2.73 -1.27 1.11
C SER A 94 -2.15 0.01 0.50
N PHE A 95 -2.98 1.00 0.21
CA PHE A 95 -2.59 2.29 -0.35
C PHE A 95 -1.72 3.10 0.62
N GLN A 96 -2.15 3.26 1.88
CA GLN A 96 -1.37 3.99 2.88
C GLN A 96 -0.04 3.29 3.20
N LYS A 97 -0.02 1.96 3.24
CA LYS A 97 1.22 1.18 3.35
C LYS A 97 2.16 1.40 2.16
N ALA A 98 1.62 1.41 0.94
CA ALA A 98 2.41 1.65 -0.27
C ALA A 98 3.02 3.06 -0.26
N ILE A 99 2.26 4.08 0.13
CA ILE A 99 2.77 5.45 0.26
C ILE A 99 3.96 5.51 1.23
N ARG A 100 3.84 4.90 2.42
CA ARG A 100 4.96 4.87 3.39
C ARG A 100 6.18 4.13 2.85
N SER A 101 5.97 3.09 2.08
CA SER A 101 7.05 2.29 1.47
C SER A 101 7.81 3.06 0.38
N MET A 102 7.34 4.21 -0.05
CA MET A 102 8.08 5.08 -0.99
C MET A 102 9.27 5.78 -0.34
N GLU A 103 9.32 5.85 0.99
CA GLU A 103 10.43 6.44 1.76
C GLU A 103 10.80 7.87 1.30
N ASN A 104 9.78 8.68 1.01
CA ASN A 104 9.91 10.07 0.59
C ASN A 104 9.80 11.08 1.76
N GLY A 105 9.88 10.59 3.01
CA GLY A 105 9.78 11.41 4.22
C GLY A 105 8.34 11.76 4.64
N LEU A 106 7.32 11.24 3.96
CA LEU A 106 5.91 11.50 4.27
C LEU A 106 5.27 10.29 4.96
N ASN A 107 4.55 10.53 6.05
CA ASN A 107 3.87 9.51 6.86
C ASN A 107 2.46 9.14 6.36
N GLY A 108 2.22 9.17 5.06
CA GLY A 108 0.92 8.94 4.43
C GLY A 108 0.54 10.08 3.50
N LEU A 109 -0.73 10.46 3.48
CA LEU A 109 -1.24 11.57 2.68
C LEU A 109 -1.00 12.95 3.36
N SER A 110 0.20 13.17 3.94
CA SER A 110 0.54 14.47 4.54
C SER A 110 0.39 15.60 3.53
N SER A 111 -0.06 16.78 3.99
CA SER A 111 -0.19 17.94 3.10
C SER A 111 1.17 18.36 2.55
N ILE A 112 1.23 18.57 1.24
CA ILE A 112 2.41 19.05 0.54
C ILE A 112 2.20 20.43 -0.09
N LEU A 113 0.97 20.94 -0.02
CA LEU A 113 0.63 22.26 -0.53
C LEU A 113 1.24 23.35 0.38
N LYS A 114 1.93 24.30 -0.20
CA LYS A 114 2.49 25.42 0.56
C LYS A 114 1.37 26.35 1.03
N LYS A 115 1.55 26.92 2.24
CA LYS A 115 0.53 27.80 2.86
C LYS A 115 0.06 28.96 1.97
N ASN A 116 0.91 29.44 1.05
CA ASN A 116 0.61 30.57 0.16
C ASN A 116 0.09 30.14 -1.22
N GLU A 117 -0.04 28.85 -1.50
CA GLU A 117 -0.53 28.36 -2.78
C GLU A 117 -2.05 28.37 -2.82
N GLY A 118 -2.59 29.13 -3.80
CA GLY A 118 -4.03 29.28 -3.99
C GLY A 118 -4.65 28.13 -4.78
N ASN A 119 -5.96 28.19 -4.96
CA ASN A 119 -6.73 27.17 -5.71
C ASN A 119 -6.28 27.02 -7.17
N GLY A 120 -5.73 28.06 -7.80
CA GLY A 120 -5.21 28.01 -9.16
C GLY A 120 -3.99 27.08 -9.28
N ALA A 121 -3.05 27.16 -8.36
CA ALA A 121 -1.89 26.27 -8.32
C ALA A 121 -2.33 24.83 -8.09
N LEU A 122 -3.23 24.59 -7.13
CA LEU A 122 -3.77 23.27 -6.85
C LEU A 122 -4.48 22.66 -8.07
N LYS A 123 -5.28 23.46 -8.81
CA LYS A 123 -5.94 23.00 -10.03
C LYS A 123 -4.95 22.60 -11.12
N LEU A 124 -3.84 23.33 -11.25
CA LEU A 124 -2.77 23.01 -12.19
C LEU A 124 -2.13 21.67 -11.83
N GLU A 125 -1.76 21.46 -10.56
CA GLU A 125 -1.16 20.23 -10.05
C GLU A 125 -2.08 19.00 -10.21
N LEU A 126 -3.39 19.18 -10.02
CA LEU A 126 -4.38 18.13 -10.25
C LEU A 126 -4.51 17.77 -11.74
N SER A 127 -4.48 18.76 -12.62
CA SER A 127 -4.65 18.56 -14.06
C SER A 127 -3.38 18.05 -14.75
N THR A 128 -2.21 18.26 -14.13
CA THR A 128 -0.92 17.84 -14.68
C THR A 128 -0.54 16.46 -14.12
N PRO A 129 -0.33 15.43 -14.96
CA PRO A 129 0.16 14.14 -14.48
C PRO A 129 1.55 14.28 -13.85
N GLY A 130 1.64 14.09 -12.54
CA GLY A 130 2.86 14.23 -11.77
C GLY A 130 2.98 13.19 -10.67
N GLU A 131 4.18 12.98 -10.16
CA GLU A 131 4.46 12.01 -9.09
C GLU A 131 3.73 12.32 -7.78
N LYS A 132 3.45 13.61 -7.51
CA LYS A 132 2.84 14.11 -6.26
C LYS A 132 1.33 14.26 -6.34
N ARG A 133 0.71 13.88 -7.44
CA ARG A 133 -0.71 14.11 -7.71
C ARG A 133 -1.63 13.51 -6.64
N LEU A 134 -1.26 12.37 -6.05
CA LEU A 134 -2.04 11.72 -4.98
C LEU A 134 -2.19 12.61 -3.74
N TRP A 135 -1.13 13.30 -3.35
CA TRP A 135 -1.14 14.24 -2.22
C TRP A 135 -1.94 15.50 -2.54
N PHE A 136 -1.84 16.03 -3.77
CA PHE A 136 -2.64 17.17 -4.19
C PHE A 136 -4.14 16.85 -4.23
N ILE A 137 -4.53 15.63 -4.57
CA ILE A 137 -5.93 15.17 -4.46
C ILE A 137 -6.38 15.23 -3.00
N ALA A 138 -5.59 14.73 -2.06
CA ALA A 138 -5.89 14.82 -0.63
C ALA A 138 -5.96 16.27 -0.14
N ASP A 139 -5.06 17.14 -0.60
CA ASP A 139 -5.07 18.56 -0.25
C ASP A 139 -6.28 19.31 -0.82
N ALA A 140 -6.79 18.91 -1.98
CA ALA A 140 -8.03 19.46 -2.52
C ALA A 140 -9.22 19.15 -1.61
N PHE A 141 -9.35 17.92 -1.13
CA PHE A 141 -10.39 17.53 -0.17
C PHE A 141 -10.23 18.23 1.18
N ARG A 142 -9.00 18.46 1.66
CA ARG A 142 -8.75 19.25 2.88
C ARG A 142 -9.18 20.70 2.73
N LYS A 143 -9.04 21.27 1.53
CA LYS A 143 -9.53 22.61 1.18
C LYS A 143 -11.04 22.69 0.95
N GLY A 144 -11.76 21.57 1.04
CA GLY A 144 -13.21 21.51 0.90
C GLY A 144 -13.70 21.42 -0.55
N TRP A 145 -12.83 21.07 -1.51
CA TRP A 145 -13.29 20.82 -2.88
C TRP A 145 -14.26 19.66 -2.93
N THR A 146 -15.27 19.81 -3.75
CA THR A 146 -16.25 18.75 -4.00
C THR A 146 -15.64 17.60 -4.80
N MET A 147 -16.26 16.44 -4.71
CA MET A 147 -15.86 15.27 -5.50
C MET A 147 -15.83 15.57 -7.01
N GLU A 148 -16.82 16.31 -7.48
CA GLU A 148 -16.94 16.70 -8.91
C GLU A 148 -15.80 17.64 -9.31
N GLU A 149 -15.47 18.67 -8.52
CA GLU A 149 -14.37 19.59 -8.79
C GLU A 149 -13.03 18.87 -8.91
N VAL A 150 -12.79 17.91 -8.01
CA VAL A 150 -11.58 17.08 -8.04
C VAL A 150 -11.58 16.17 -9.27
N PHE A 151 -12.68 15.47 -9.54
CA PHE A 151 -12.81 14.60 -10.70
C PHE A 151 -12.60 15.34 -12.02
N VAL A 152 -13.26 16.47 -12.21
CA VAL A 152 -13.11 17.29 -13.44
C VAL A 152 -11.66 17.73 -13.64
N SER A 153 -10.95 18.02 -12.55
CA SER A 153 -9.55 18.47 -12.61
C SER A 153 -8.57 17.33 -12.86
N CYS A 154 -8.72 16.18 -12.20
CA CYS A 154 -7.70 15.10 -12.23
C CYS A 154 -8.07 13.91 -13.11
N LYS A 155 -9.36 13.71 -13.43
CA LYS A 155 -9.89 12.57 -14.20
C LYS A 155 -9.56 11.20 -13.58
N VAL A 156 -9.31 11.15 -12.27
CA VAL A 156 -9.18 9.91 -11.52
C VAL A 156 -10.58 9.38 -11.22
N ASP A 157 -10.79 8.07 -11.39
CA ASP A 157 -12.10 7.45 -11.17
C ASP A 157 -12.65 7.76 -9.76
N TYR A 158 -13.95 7.98 -9.68
CA TYR A 158 -14.67 8.34 -8.45
C TYR A 158 -14.44 7.35 -7.32
N TRP A 159 -14.31 6.06 -7.63
CA TRP A 159 -14.08 5.05 -6.61
C TRP A 159 -12.79 5.32 -5.84
N PHE A 160 -11.68 5.63 -6.54
CA PHE A 160 -10.41 5.98 -5.89
C PHE A 160 -10.49 7.31 -5.15
N LEU A 161 -11.19 8.30 -5.73
CA LEU A 161 -11.38 9.59 -5.08
C LEU A 161 -12.15 9.45 -3.77
N HIS A 162 -13.19 8.60 -3.71
CA HIS A 162 -13.91 8.28 -2.48
C HIS A 162 -12.98 7.67 -1.43
N GLN A 163 -12.14 6.72 -1.81
CA GLN A 163 -11.20 6.11 -0.87
C GLN A 163 -10.23 7.13 -0.26
N ILE A 164 -9.70 8.05 -1.09
CA ILE A 164 -8.81 9.12 -0.61
C ILE A 164 -9.57 10.11 0.26
N LYS A 165 -10.80 10.47 -0.12
CA LYS A 165 -11.65 11.38 0.66
C LYS A 165 -11.95 10.80 2.04
N ASP A 166 -12.30 9.52 2.14
CA ASP A 166 -12.57 8.85 3.42
C ASP A 166 -11.34 8.88 4.35
N ILE A 167 -10.13 8.69 3.80
CA ILE A 167 -8.89 8.85 4.58
C ILE A 167 -8.76 10.29 5.10
N VAL A 168 -9.01 11.30 4.27
CA VAL A 168 -8.93 12.71 4.66
C VAL A 168 -9.99 13.08 5.69
N ASP A 169 -11.19 12.53 5.59
CA ASP A 169 -12.26 12.77 6.56
C ASP A 169 -11.92 12.14 7.92
N ASP A 170 -11.36 10.92 7.95
CA ASP A 170 -10.82 10.32 9.18
C ASP A 170 -9.69 11.17 9.79
N GLU A 171 -8.79 11.72 8.97
CA GLU A 171 -7.74 12.61 9.46
C GLU A 171 -8.31 13.82 10.21
N LYS A 172 -9.39 14.43 9.70
CA LYS A 172 -10.07 15.54 10.38
C LYS A 172 -10.65 15.12 11.73
N ILE A 173 -11.20 13.90 11.81
CA ILE A 173 -11.75 13.36 13.07
C ILE A 173 -10.60 13.14 14.07
N ILE A 174 -9.49 12.56 13.64
CA ILE A 174 -8.31 12.33 14.48
C ILE A 174 -7.77 13.67 15.00
N GLN A 175 -7.59 14.67 14.13
CA GLN A 175 -7.09 15.99 14.50
C GLN A 175 -7.92 16.70 15.57
N ASN A 176 -9.22 16.44 15.64
CA ASN A 176 -10.13 17.01 16.63
C ASN A 176 -10.29 16.14 17.89
N SER A 177 -9.54 15.03 17.99
CA SER A 177 -9.57 14.11 19.13
C SER A 177 -8.37 14.33 20.05
N LYS A 178 -8.41 13.73 21.23
CA LYS A 178 -7.26 13.57 22.13
C LYS A 178 -6.87 12.11 22.20
N LEU A 179 -5.58 11.82 22.33
CA LEU A 179 -5.08 10.44 22.35
C LEU A 179 -5.78 9.57 23.39
N GLU A 180 -6.00 10.11 24.59
CA GLU A 180 -6.61 9.41 25.71
C GLU A 180 -8.10 9.07 25.50
N GLN A 181 -8.74 9.75 24.55
CA GLN A 181 -10.16 9.56 24.22
C GLN A 181 -10.38 8.50 23.12
N ILE A 182 -9.31 8.09 22.44
CA ILE A 182 -9.36 7.10 21.38
C ILE A 182 -9.38 5.71 22.03
N ASP A 183 -10.53 5.04 21.99
CA ASP A 183 -10.70 3.68 22.51
C ASP A 183 -10.11 2.60 21.56
N ALA A 184 -10.12 1.35 22.04
CA ALA A 184 -9.56 0.22 21.29
C ALA A 184 -10.22 0.00 19.93
N ASN A 185 -11.56 0.15 19.86
CA ASN A 185 -12.31 -0.09 18.62
C ASN A 185 -12.02 1.00 17.59
N THR A 186 -12.05 2.26 18.03
CA THR A 186 -11.72 3.41 17.19
C THR A 186 -10.29 3.33 16.68
N LEU A 187 -9.33 3.04 17.56
CA LEU A 187 -7.93 2.89 17.15
C LEU A 187 -7.76 1.72 16.17
N LYS A 188 -8.38 0.57 16.43
CA LYS A 188 -8.35 -0.59 15.54
C LYS A 188 -8.96 -0.23 14.17
N SER A 189 -10.02 0.58 14.11
CA SER A 189 -10.62 1.02 12.84
C SER A 189 -9.65 1.88 12.02
N TYR A 190 -8.93 2.80 12.64
CA TYR A 190 -7.90 3.59 11.96
C TYR A 190 -6.75 2.72 11.47
N LYS A 191 -6.31 1.76 12.28
CA LYS A 191 -5.26 0.81 11.90
C LYS A 191 -5.69 -0.08 10.72
N LYS A 192 -6.95 -0.53 10.68
CA LYS A 192 -7.53 -1.27 9.54
C LYS A 192 -7.57 -0.46 8.25
N LYS A 193 -7.68 0.85 8.33
CA LYS A 193 -7.59 1.77 7.18
C LYS A 193 -6.13 2.13 6.82
N GLY A 194 -5.15 1.64 7.58
CA GLY A 194 -3.73 1.77 7.26
C GLY A 194 -3.03 2.97 7.90
N PHE A 195 -3.65 3.69 8.83
CA PHE A 195 -2.96 4.76 9.58
C PHE A 195 -1.79 4.20 10.39
N SER A 196 -0.59 4.73 10.21
CA SER A 196 0.58 4.41 11.03
C SER A 196 0.51 5.12 12.38
N ASP A 197 1.26 4.61 13.36
CA ASP A 197 1.40 5.30 14.65
C ASP A 197 2.00 6.70 14.42
N ALA A 198 3.00 6.82 13.54
CA ALA A 198 3.57 8.11 13.15
C ALA A 198 2.54 9.06 12.53
N ARG A 199 1.65 8.59 11.63
CA ARG A 199 0.63 9.45 11.04
C ARG A 199 -0.40 9.92 12.06
N ILE A 200 -0.84 9.03 12.95
CA ILE A 200 -1.75 9.38 14.05
C ILE A 200 -1.08 10.41 14.97
N ALA A 201 0.20 10.22 15.28
CA ALA A 201 0.98 11.15 16.09
C ALA A 201 1.07 12.55 15.45
N ASP A 202 1.41 12.62 14.14
CA ASP A 202 1.43 13.88 13.39
C ASP A 202 0.08 14.62 13.46
N LEU A 203 -1.05 13.88 13.35
CA LEU A 203 -2.39 14.46 13.36
C LEU A 203 -2.83 14.93 14.74
N LEU A 204 -2.39 14.25 15.81
CA LEU A 204 -2.71 14.58 17.20
C LEU A 204 -1.69 15.55 17.82
N GLU A 205 -0.62 15.90 17.08
CA GLU A 205 0.51 16.75 17.57
C GLU A 205 1.19 16.15 18.81
N VAL A 206 1.36 14.82 18.83
CA VAL A 206 2.05 14.07 19.88
C VAL A 206 3.24 13.29 19.28
N ASP A 207 4.07 12.69 20.11
CA ASP A 207 5.14 11.82 19.63
C ASP A 207 4.63 10.41 19.27
N GLU A 208 5.30 9.74 18.33
CA GLU A 208 4.92 8.40 17.86
C GLU A 208 4.95 7.36 18.98
N GLN A 209 5.87 7.51 19.93
CA GLN A 209 6.01 6.56 21.03
C GLN A 209 4.78 6.59 21.95
N SER A 210 4.20 7.77 22.20
CA SER A 210 2.97 7.93 22.98
C SER A 210 1.80 7.19 22.31
N VAL A 211 1.64 7.30 20.99
CA VAL A 211 0.61 6.56 20.25
C VAL A 211 0.85 5.05 20.33
N ARG A 212 2.10 4.62 20.20
CA ARG A 212 2.48 3.20 20.29
C ARG A 212 2.18 2.62 21.67
N GLU A 213 2.52 3.33 22.74
CA GLU A 213 2.24 2.92 24.10
C GLU A 213 0.74 2.86 24.40
N HIS A 214 -0.02 3.85 23.94
CA HIS A 214 -1.47 3.85 24.03
C HIS A 214 -2.08 2.63 23.32
N ARG A 215 -1.62 2.33 22.10
CA ARG A 215 -2.04 1.18 21.33
C ARG A 215 -1.75 -0.14 22.07
N TYR A 216 -0.57 -0.27 22.69
CA TYR A 216 -0.22 -1.45 23.48
C TYR A 216 -1.11 -1.58 24.73
N LYS A 217 -1.39 -0.48 25.45
CA LYS A 217 -2.30 -0.46 26.60
C LYS A 217 -3.71 -0.93 26.20
N LEU A 218 -4.16 -0.59 25.03
CA LEU A 218 -5.45 -1.01 24.48
C LEU A 218 -5.45 -2.43 23.89
N ASN A 219 -4.32 -3.14 23.95
CA ASN A 219 -4.13 -4.47 23.36
C ASN A 219 -4.45 -4.53 21.83
N VAL A 220 -4.19 -3.44 21.11
CA VAL A 220 -4.38 -3.38 19.65
C VAL A 220 -3.06 -3.74 18.97
N HIS A 221 -2.96 -4.96 18.47
CA HIS A 221 -1.78 -5.52 17.84
C HIS A 221 -2.07 -5.94 16.40
N PRO A 222 -1.07 -5.85 15.49
CA PRO A 222 -1.20 -6.43 14.17
C PRO A 222 -1.16 -7.97 14.25
N VAL A 223 -1.77 -8.58 13.28
CA VAL A 223 -1.69 -10.02 12.98
C VAL A 223 -1.04 -10.21 11.62
N PHE A 224 -0.64 -11.43 11.31
CA PHE A 224 -0.07 -11.79 10.02
C PHE A 224 -1.02 -12.72 9.28
N LYS A 225 -1.29 -12.39 8.02
CA LYS A 225 -2.09 -13.16 7.10
C LYS A 225 -1.19 -13.74 6.01
N ARG A 226 -1.49 -14.95 5.59
CA ARG A 226 -0.77 -15.61 4.49
C ARG A 226 -1.22 -15.02 3.16
N VAL A 227 -0.27 -14.89 2.24
CA VAL A 227 -0.60 -14.61 0.85
C VAL A 227 -1.18 -15.87 0.26
N ASP A 228 -2.51 -15.91 0.12
CA ASP A 228 -3.27 -17.04 -0.37
C ASP A 228 -4.09 -16.62 -1.58
N SER A 229 -3.77 -17.16 -2.75
CA SER A 229 -4.52 -16.92 -3.99
C SER A 229 -5.47 -18.05 -4.36
N CYS A 230 -5.80 -18.90 -3.39
CA CYS A 230 -6.77 -19.99 -3.53
C CYS A 230 -8.05 -19.75 -2.72
N ALA A 231 -8.23 -18.59 -2.08
CA ALA A 231 -9.36 -18.27 -1.20
C ALA A 231 -9.65 -19.35 -0.14
N ALA A 232 -8.60 -19.94 0.43
CA ALA A 232 -8.65 -21.04 1.39
C ALA A 232 -9.34 -22.35 0.87
N GLU A 233 -9.57 -22.48 -0.42
CA GLU A 233 -10.05 -23.78 -1.00
C GLU A 233 -8.99 -24.89 -0.88
N PHE A 234 -7.72 -24.50 -0.85
CA PHE A 234 -6.57 -25.40 -0.67
C PHE A 234 -5.63 -24.83 0.38
N ASP A 235 -4.94 -25.67 1.11
CA ASP A 235 -3.87 -25.24 2.01
C ASP A 235 -2.76 -24.57 1.19
N SER A 236 -2.52 -23.30 1.44
CA SER A 236 -1.46 -22.56 0.78
C SER A 236 -0.12 -22.82 1.46
N THR A 237 0.88 -23.21 0.66
CA THR A 237 2.24 -23.46 1.12
C THR A 237 3.17 -22.25 0.94
N THR A 238 2.63 -21.08 0.60
CA THR A 238 3.46 -19.87 0.36
C THR A 238 4.17 -19.43 1.64
N ASN A 239 5.40 -18.94 1.48
CA ASN A 239 6.18 -18.38 2.58
C ASN A 239 5.95 -16.86 2.77
N TYR A 240 5.02 -16.27 2.02
CA TYR A 240 4.74 -14.84 2.07
C TYR A 240 3.61 -14.54 3.03
N LEU A 241 3.88 -13.58 3.94
CA LEU A 241 2.92 -13.06 4.90
C LEU A 241 2.82 -11.55 4.75
N TYR A 242 1.68 -10.98 5.10
CA TYR A 242 1.49 -9.55 5.26
C TYR A 242 0.87 -9.24 6.61
N SER A 243 1.26 -8.12 7.22
CA SER A 243 0.69 -7.67 8.48
C SER A 243 -0.61 -6.91 8.25
N THR A 244 -1.58 -7.07 9.13
CA THR A 244 -2.85 -6.34 9.11
C THR A 244 -3.45 -6.29 10.50
N TYR A 245 -4.56 -5.56 10.69
CA TYR A 245 -5.28 -5.47 11.97
C TYR A 245 -6.61 -6.25 11.90
N GLU A 246 -6.49 -7.57 11.85
CA GLU A 246 -7.61 -8.50 11.85
C GLU A 246 -7.73 -9.28 13.19
N GLU A 247 -8.59 -10.30 13.24
CA GLU A 247 -8.83 -11.06 14.46
C GLU A 247 -7.91 -12.28 14.56
N PHE A 248 -7.68 -12.96 13.44
CA PHE A 248 -6.94 -14.22 13.42
C PHE A 248 -5.55 -14.04 12.82
N ASN A 249 -4.55 -14.58 13.53
CA ASN A 249 -3.18 -14.65 13.09
C ASN A 249 -2.92 -15.99 12.38
N GLU A 250 -2.42 -15.96 11.17
CA GLU A 250 -2.09 -17.14 10.37
C GLU A 250 -0.58 -17.46 10.37
N SER A 251 0.22 -16.68 11.09
CA SER A 251 1.63 -17.02 11.28
C SER A 251 1.77 -18.13 12.30
N GLU A 252 2.52 -19.18 11.95
CA GLU A 252 2.87 -20.24 12.89
C GLU A 252 3.89 -19.72 13.88
N VAL A 253 3.49 -19.60 15.14
CA VAL A 253 4.39 -19.19 16.23
C VAL A 253 5.22 -20.39 16.63
N SER A 254 6.54 -20.28 16.58
CA SER A 254 7.47 -21.32 17.03
C SER A 254 8.43 -20.75 18.08
N ASN A 255 8.99 -21.62 18.93
CA ASN A 255 10.01 -21.26 19.91
C ASN A 255 11.43 -21.20 19.32
N ASN A 256 11.58 -21.39 18.02
CA ASN A 256 12.86 -21.33 17.35
C ASN A 256 13.42 -19.90 17.41
N LYS A 257 14.73 -19.78 17.52
CA LYS A 257 15.41 -18.49 17.39
C LYS A 257 15.17 -17.94 15.98
N LYS A 258 14.62 -16.75 15.90
CA LYS A 258 14.28 -16.09 14.62
C LYS A 258 15.20 -14.90 14.39
N ILE A 259 15.61 -14.72 13.14
CA ILE A 259 16.35 -13.55 12.69
C ILE A 259 15.51 -12.87 11.64
N GLU A 260 15.13 -11.63 11.90
CA GLU A 260 14.50 -10.78 10.90
C GLU A 260 15.59 -10.14 10.06
N ILE A 261 15.49 -10.32 8.73
CA ILE A 261 16.35 -9.65 7.77
C ILE A 261 15.51 -8.61 7.06
N GLY A 262 15.76 -7.36 7.39
CA GLY A 262 15.12 -6.24 6.75
C GLY A 262 15.50 -6.11 5.28
N ARG A 263 14.97 -5.10 4.62
CA ARG A 263 15.28 -4.79 3.23
C ARG A 263 16.78 -4.50 3.07
N ALA A 264 17.44 -5.06 2.08
CA ALA A 264 18.87 -4.85 1.83
C ALA A 264 19.25 -3.36 1.58
N SER A 265 18.26 -2.51 1.26
CA SER A 265 18.37 -1.06 1.16
C SER A 265 17.95 -0.31 2.44
N CYS A 266 17.42 -0.99 3.46
CA CYS A 266 17.20 -0.38 4.75
C CYS A 266 18.56 -0.16 5.39
N ARG A 267 19.07 1.06 5.28
CA ARG A 267 20.09 1.54 6.20
C ARG A 267 19.50 1.39 7.60
N GLU A 268 20.28 0.72 8.45
CA GLU A 268 20.00 0.57 9.86
C GLU A 268 19.35 1.84 10.42
N ARG A 269 18.11 1.73 10.81
CA ARG A 269 17.56 2.55 11.87
C ARG A 269 17.39 1.62 13.04
N VAL A 270 18.45 1.55 13.80
CA VAL A 270 18.43 1.04 15.16
C VAL A 270 17.53 1.95 15.99
#